data_61d0679d9d5c8a8a53118acd22bcf2d5
#
_entry.id   61d0679d9d5c8a8a53118acd22bcf2d5
#
_cell.length_a   1.000
_cell.length_b   1.000
_cell.length_c   1.000
_cell.angle_alpha   90.00
_cell.angle_beta   90.00
_cell.angle_gamma   90.00
#
_symmetry.space_group_name_H-M   'P 1'
#
loop_
_entity.id
_entity.type
_entity.pdbx_description
1 polymer ?
#
loop_
_entity_poly.entity_id
_entity_poly.type
_entity_poly.pdbx_seq_one_letter_code
_entity_poly.pdbx_strand_id
1 'polypeptide(L)'
;FLTSAASRGVHRSSPIGVIKAPGSNKNTPPRGAAAQKGGGGGGLALPLQKKFGQHLLKNPGILDKIIEASDIKSTDTVLEIGPGTGNLTMRLLELAKKVVALEIDPRMAAEVKKRAQTAGRM
;
A
#
# COMPACT_ATOMS: atom_id res chain seq x y z
N PHE A 1 -9.44 -0.26 -3.35
CA PHE A 1 -10.64 -0.69 -2.62
C PHE A 1 -10.27 -1.07 -1.19
N LEU A 2 -10.92 -0.44 -0.21
CA LEU A 2 -10.78 -0.74 1.21
C LEU A 2 -11.96 -1.61 1.64
N THR A 3 -11.65 -2.78 2.19
CA THR A 3 -12.68 -3.66 2.75
C THR A 3 -12.39 -3.87 4.22
N SER A 4 -13.34 -3.55 5.09
CA SER A 4 -13.30 -3.87 6.51
C SER A 4 -13.88 -5.28 6.71
N ALA A 5 -13.06 -6.17 7.26
CA ALA A 5 -13.51 -7.51 7.62
C ALA A 5 -13.32 -7.73 9.11
N ALA A 6 -14.40 -7.97 9.83
CA ALA A 6 -14.37 -8.35 11.25
C ALA A 6 -13.89 -9.80 11.38
N SER A 7 -12.69 -10.03 11.91
CA SER A 7 -12.19 -11.37 12.21
C SER A 7 -12.16 -11.61 13.71
N ARG A 8 -12.86 -12.67 14.16
CA ARG A 8 -12.72 -13.22 15.51
C ARG A 8 -11.58 -14.23 15.51
N GLY A 9 -10.59 -14.06 16.38
CA GLY A 9 -9.59 -15.11 16.59
C GLY A 9 -8.22 -14.58 16.99
N VAL A 10 -7.79 -15.03 18.15
CA VAL A 10 -6.56 -14.68 18.86
C VAL A 10 -5.33 -15.20 18.13
N HIS A 11 -4.45 -14.30 17.67
CA HIS A 11 -3.01 -14.59 17.62
C HIS A 11 -2.24 -13.26 17.68
N ARG A 12 -1.17 -13.20 18.46
CA ARG A 12 -0.22 -12.09 18.47
C ARG A 12 0.50 -12.04 17.13
N SER A 13 -0.12 -11.41 16.15
CA SER A 13 0.48 -11.14 14.85
C SER A 13 0.82 -9.66 14.77
N SER A 14 1.95 -9.35 14.17
CA SER A 14 2.41 -7.99 13.87
C SER A 14 1.27 -7.15 13.29
N PRO A 15 1.20 -5.84 13.59
CA PRO A 15 0.13 -4.96 13.14
C PRO A 15 0.09 -4.77 11.61
N ILE A 16 1.14 -5.18 10.89
CA ILE A 16 1.18 -5.16 9.43
C ILE A 16 1.61 -6.51 8.87
N GLY A 17 0.86 -7.02 7.91
CA GLY A 17 1.23 -8.15 7.07
C GLY A 17 1.27 -7.70 5.60
N VAL A 18 2.42 -7.81 4.94
CA VAL A 18 2.53 -7.57 3.50
C VAL A 18 2.65 -8.92 2.80
N ILE A 19 1.65 -9.25 2.01
CA ILE A 19 1.62 -10.50 1.24
C ILE A 19 2.07 -10.18 -0.19
N LYS A 20 3.14 -10.85 -0.62
CA LYS A 20 3.60 -10.82 -2.01
C LYS A 20 2.68 -11.71 -2.84
N ALA A 21 2.07 -11.17 -3.88
CA ALA A 21 1.32 -11.96 -4.84
C ALA A 21 2.24 -12.93 -5.59
N PRO A 22 1.80 -14.18 -5.90
CA PRO A 22 2.56 -15.09 -6.74
C PRO A 22 2.82 -14.46 -8.11
N GLY A 23 4.06 -14.56 -8.57
CA GLY A 23 4.53 -13.91 -9.81
C GLY A 23 3.68 -14.29 -11.01
N SER A 24 3.28 -13.29 -11.78
CA SER A 24 2.53 -13.46 -13.01
C SER A 24 3.38 -14.13 -14.10
N ASN A 25 2.74 -15.00 -14.86
CA ASN A 25 3.27 -15.74 -16.01
C ASN A 25 3.88 -14.78 -17.07
N LYS A 26 5.08 -15.12 -17.56
CA LYS A 26 5.94 -14.32 -18.44
C LYS A 26 5.52 -14.36 -19.92
N ASN A 27 4.25 -14.24 -20.29
CA ASN A 27 3.86 -14.21 -21.70
C ASN A 27 2.79 -13.15 -21.98
N THR A 28 3.21 -11.89 -22.07
CA THR A 28 2.43 -10.85 -22.74
C THR A 28 3.39 -9.88 -23.45
N PRO A 29 3.22 -9.62 -24.77
CA PRO A 29 4.12 -8.74 -25.53
C PRO A 29 3.88 -7.27 -25.16
N PRO A 30 4.91 -6.38 -25.34
CA PRO A 30 4.85 -5.00 -24.92
C PRO A 30 4.04 -4.14 -25.90
N ARG A 31 3.09 -3.37 -25.41
CA ARG A 31 2.49 -2.24 -26.14
C ARG A 31 3.25 -0.96 -25.83
N GLY A 32 3.64 -0.30 -26.88
CA GLY A 32 4.26 0.99 -27.15
C GLY A 32 4.46 2.00 -26.01
N ALA A 33 5.67 2.57 -26.05
CA ALA A 33 6.14 3.63 -25.17
C ALA A 33 5.65 5.02 -25.60
N ALA A 34 5.22 5.82 -24.63
CA ALA A 34 5.21 7.28 -24.73
C ALA A 34 5.76 7.87 -23.42
N ALA A 35 6.81 8.68 -23.55
CA ALA A 35 7.49 9.32 -22.43
C ALA A 35 6.71 10.55 -21.96
N GLN A 36 6.51 10.68 -20.63
CA GLN A 36 6.14 11.97 -20.02
C GLN A 36 7.13 12.33 -18.91
N LYS A 37 7.77 13.48 -19.10
CA LYS A 37 8.57 14.19 -18.10
C LYS A 37 7.63 14.79 -17.03
N GLY A 38 7.94 14.61 -15.77
CA GLY A 38 7.24 15.28 -14.67
C GLY A 38 8.17 15.43 -13.48
N GLY A 39 8.37 16.68 -13.06
CA GLY A 39 9.40 17.17 -12.17
C GLY A 39 9.25 16.84 -10.68
N GLY A 40 10.33 17.02 -10.04
CA GLY A 40 10.87 17.21 -8.72
C GLY A 40 9.98 17.10 -7.48
N GLY A 41 10.48 16.33 -6.54
CA GLY A 41 10.07 16.27 -5.14
C GLY A 41 10.85 15.16 -4.46
N GLY A 42 11.80 15.54 -3.59
CA GLY A 42 12.75 14.62 -2.96
C GLY A 42 12.10 13.62 -2.01
N GLY A 43 11.78 12.47 -2.52
CA GLY A 43 11.46 11.23 -1.82
C GLY A 43 12.07 10.12 -2.64
N LEU A 44 12.42 9.01 -2.02
CA LEU A 44 13.03 7.85 -2.67
C LEU A 44 12.21 7.47 -3.92
N ALA A 45 12.64 7.98 -5.07
CA ALA A 45 11.91 7.82 -6.33
C ALA A 45 12.18 6.42 -6.90
N LEU A 46 11.48 5.42 -6.36
CA LEU A 46 11.43 4.12 -7.01
C LEU A 46 10.75 4.30 -8.39
N PRO A 47 11.42 3.94 -9.49
CA PRO A 47 10.81 4.07 -10.80
C PRO A 47 9.56 3.20 -10.90
N LEU A 48 8.43 3.83 -11.24
CA LEU A 48 7.15 3.14 -11.40
C LEU A 48 7.20 2.18 -12.58
N GLN A 49 6.65 1.00 -12.40
CA GLN A 49 6.56 0.01 -13.46
C GLN A 49 5.17 0.02 -14.07
N LYS A 50 5.06 0.54 -15.29
CA LYS A 50 3.79 0.61 -16.04
C LYS A 50 3.10 -0.75 -16.19
N LYS A 51 3.87 -1.85 -16.26
CA LYS A 51 3.34 -3.21 -16.34
C LYS A 51 2.48 -3.62 -15.15
N PHE A 52 2.61 -2.95 -14.00
CA PHE A 52 1.81 -3.19 -12.80
C PHE A 52 0.70 -2.16 -12.62
N GLY A 53 0.51 -1.24 -13.57
CA GLY A 53 -0.49 -0.18 -13.43
C GLY A 53 -0.21 0.75 -12.25
N GLN A 54 1.06 0.97 -11.90
CA GLN A 54 1.44 1.73 -10.72
C GLN A 54 1.12 3.22 -10.86
N HIS A 55 0.25 3.71 -9.98
CA HIS A 55 -0.04 5.12 -9.77
C HIS A 55 0.09 5.43 -8.29
N LEU A 56 0.92 6.42 -7.94
CA LEU A 56 1.10 6.78 -6.54
C LEU A 56 0.11 7.86 -6.12
N LEU A 57 -0.72 7.54 -5.14
CA LEU A 57 -1.58 8.51 -4.48
C LEU A 57 -0.74 9.31 -3.48
N LYS A 58 -0.46 10.59 -3.81
CA LYS A 58 0.39 11.47 -3.00
C LYS A 58 -0.37 12.65 -2.38
N ASN A 59 -1.57 12.95 -2.89
CA ASN A 59 -2.34 14.10 -2.41
C ASN A 59 -2.89 13.84 -1.00
N PRO A 60 -2.43 14.59 0.03
CA PRO A 60 -2.85 14.38 1.41
C PRO A 60 -4.35 14.61 1.61
N GLY A 61 -4.93 15.58 0.92
CA GLY A 61 -6.37 15.87 1.03
C GLY A 61 -7.25 14.75 0.48
N ILE A 62 -6.76 13.98 -0.51
CA ILE A 62 -7.47 12.78 -1.00
C ILE A 62 -7.31 11.64 0.00
N LEU A 63 -6.12 11.46 0.56
CA LEU A 63 -5.87 10.45 1.60
C LEU A 63 -6.78 10.68 2.81
N ASP A 64 -6.90 11.93 3.27
CA ASP A 64 -7.75 12.29 4.40
C ASP A 64 -9.23 11.99 4.11
N LYS A 65 -9.72 12.31 2.91
CA LYS A 65 -11.09 11.95 2.49
C LYS A 65 -11.34 10.44 2.44
N ILE A 66 -10.36 9.65 2.00
CA ILE A 66 -10.48 8.19 1.99
C ILE A 66 -10.59 7.67 3.42
N ILE A 67 -9.77 8.17 4.32
CA ILE A 67 -9.79 7.79 5.73
C ILE A 67 -11.13 8.16 6.37
N GLU A 68 -11.60 9.39 6.17
CA GLU A 68 -12.87 9.86 6.70
C GLU A 68 -14.05 9.02 6.20
N ALA A 69 -14.11 8.77 4.88
CA ALA A 69 -15.15 7.96 4.27
C ALA A 69 -15.13 6.48 4.69
N SER A 70 -13.97 5.98 5.13
CA SER A 70 -13.81 4.57 5.51
C SER A 70 -14.34 4.25 6.91
N ASP A 71 -14.55 5.23 7.77
CA ASP A 71 -15.04 5.10 9.16
C ASP A 71 -14.34 3.98 9.97
N ILE A 72 -13.00 3.89 9.82
CA ILE A 72 -12.18 2.83 10.41
C ILE A 72 -12.14 2.97 11.92
N LYS A 73 -12.38 1.86 12.62
CA LYS A 73 -12.32 1.76 14.08
C LYS A 73 -10.99 1.11 14.51
N SER A 74 -10.56 1.43 15.73
CA SER A 74 -9.35 0.87 16.32
C SER A 74 -9.40 -0.65 16.57
N THR A 75 -10.56 -1.27 16.36
CA THR A 75 -10.75 -2.73 16.44
C THR A 75 -10.66 -3.43 15.09
N ASP A 76 -10.62 -2.67 13.99
CA ASP A 76 -10.73 -3.21 12.64
C ASP A 76 -9.43 -3.80 12.12
N THR A 77 -9.58 -4.81 11.27
CA THR A 77 -8.54 -5.28 10.36
C THR A 77 -8.85 -4.76 8.96
N VAL A 78 -7.96 -3.95 8.42
CA VAL A 78 -8.11 -3.32 7.10
C VAL A 78 -7.29 -4.08 6.06
N LEU A 79 -7.89 -4.38 4.92
CA LEU A 79 -7.20 -4.89 3.74
C LEU A 79 -6.96 -3.74 2.76
N GLU A 80 -5.69 -3.45 2.46
CA GLU A 80 -5.27 -2.49 1.46
C GLU A 80 -4.69 -3.19 0.24
N ILE A 81 -5.22 -2.89 -0.94
CA ILE A 81 -4.74 -3.45 -2.21
C ILE A 81 -3.94 -2.39 -2.95
N GLY A 82 -2.68 -2.68 -3.26
CA GLY A 82 -1.78 -1.78 -3.97
C GLY A 82 -1.31 -0.59 -3.11
N PRO A 83 -0.69 -0.82 -1.95
CA PRO A 83 -0.24 0.26 -1.06
C PRO A 83 0.79 1.20 -1.71
N GLY A 84 1.45 0.76 -2.77
CA GLY A 84 2.52 1.51 -3.42
C GLY A 84 3.65 1.82 -2.44
N THR A 85 3.97 3.09 -2.24
CA THR A 85 4.97 3.52 -1.24
C THR A 85 4.43 3.61 0.19
N GLY A 86 3.14 3.27 0.41
CA GLY A 86 2.54 3.19 1.72
C GLY A 86 2.01 4.51 2.29
N ASN A 87 1.67 5.48 1.45
CA ASN A 87 1.14 6.75 1.96
C ASN A 87 -0.20 6.59 2.70
N LEU A 88 -1.11 5.78 2.15
CA LEU A 88 -2.35 5.44 2.83
C LEU A 88 -2.10 4.45 3.96
N THR A 89 -1.23 3.45 3.75
CA THR A 89 -0.89 2.44 4.75
C THR A 89 -0.47 3.07 6.08
N MET A 90 0.37 4.11 6.05
CA MET A 90 0.83 4.78 7.28
C MET A 90 -0.33 5.41 8.05
N ARG A 91 -1.30 6.01 7.37
CA ARG A 91 -2.51 6.56 7.99
C ARG A 91 -3.40 5.46 8.57
N LEU A 92 -3.57 4.34 7.83
CA LEU A 92 -4.34 3.19 8.29
C LEU A 92 -3.75 2.56 9.54
N LEU A 93 -2.42 2.48 9.65
CA LEU A 93 -1.72 1.94 10.82
C LEU A 93 -1.89 2.80 12.08
N GLU A 94 -2.23 4.07 11.95
CA GLU A 94 -2.55 4.95 13.09
C GLU A 94 -3.94 4.69 13.65
N LEU A 95 -4.88 4.20 12.84
CA LEU A 95 -6.30 4.12 13.15
C LEU A 95 -6.76 2.68 13.42
N ALA A 96 -6.34 1.73 12.58
CA ALA A 96 -6.80 0.36 12.62
C ALA A 96 -6.02 -0.49 13.63
N LYS A 97 -6.63 -1.57 14.10
CA LYS A 97 -5.97 -2.61 14.89
C LYS A 97 -4.88 -3.32 14.09
N LYS A 98 -5.16 -3.57 12.80
CA LYS A 98 -4.27 -4.29 11.89
C LYS A 98 -4.49 -3.84 10.46
N VAL A 99 -3.41 -3.76 9.69
CA VAL A 99 -3.47 -3.56 8.25
C VAL A 99 -2.85 -4.76 7.54
N VAL A 100 -3.55 -5.30 6.55
CA VAL A 100 -3.04 -6.33 5.64
C VAL A 100 -2.90 -5.68 4.27
N ALA A 101 -1.66 -5.51 3.81
CA ALA A 101 -1.36 -4.86 2.55
C ALA A 101 -0.97 -5.90 1.48
N LEU A 102 -1.65 -5.89 0.33
CA LEU A 102 -1.34 -6.73 -0.82
C LEU A 102 -0.58 -5.92 -1.86
N GLU A 103 0.68 -6.28 -2.11
CA GLU A 103 1.53 -5.59 -3.08
C GLU A 103 2.19 -6.58 -4.03
N ILE A 104 2.08 -6.31 -5.34
CA ILE A 104 2.67 -7.14 -6.39
C ILE A 104 4.15 -6.80 -6.64
N ASP A 105 4.55 -5.54 -6.41
CA ASP A 105 5.93 -5.11 -6.59
C ASP A 105 6.73 -5.30 -5.29
N PRO A 106 7.72 -6.23 -5.28
CA PRO A 106 8.51 -6.52 -4.08
C PRO A 106 9.30 -5.31 -3.57
N ARG A 107 9.64 -4.34 -4.44
CA ARG A 107 10.35 -3.11 -4.04
C ARG A 107 9.42 -2.20 -3.24
N MET A 108 8.17 -2.05 -3.67
CA MET A 108 7.15 -1.29 -2.95
C MET A 108 6.79 -1.98 -1.63
N ALA A 109 6.64 -3.30 -1.64
CA ALA A 109 6.41 -4.08 -0.42
C ALA A 109 7.53 -3.87 0.62
N ALA A 110 8.78 -3.87 0.17
CA ALA A 110 9.94 -3.62 1.04
C ALA A 110 9.93 -2.19 1.60
N GLU A 111 9.57 -1.20 0.78
CA GLU A 111 9.48 0.20 1.21
C GLU A 111 8.37 0.41 2.26
N VAL A 112 7.18 -0.15 2.03
CA VAL A 112 6.08 -0.11 3.02
C VAL A 112 6.51 -0.72 4.34
N LYS A 113 7.15 -1.89 4.28
CA LYS A 113 7.67 -2.58 5.48
C LYS A 113 8.69 -1.73 6.22
N LYS A 114 9.67 -1.15 5.51
CA LYS A 114 10.68 -0.25 6.09
C LYS A 114 10.04 0.95 6.77
N ARG A 115 9.09 1.61 6.12
CA ARG A 115 8.38 2.76 6.69
C ARG A 115 7.61 2.39 7.95
N ALA A 116 6.90 1.25 7.94
CA ALA A 116 6.16 0.77 9.11
C ALA A 116 7.10 0.46 10.29
N GLN A 117 8.26 -0.15 10.03
CA GLN A 117 9.30 -0.39 11.04
C GLN A 117 9.81 0.92 11.63
N THR A 118 10.17 1.88 10.78
CA THR A 118 10.67 3.19 11.21
C THR A 118 9.64 3.95 12.04
N ALA A 119 8.35 3.79 11.75
CA ALA A 119 7.25 4.38 12.51
C ALA A 119 6.91 3.60 13.80
N GLY A 120 7.63 2.51 14.13
CA GLY A 120 7.36 1.68 15.30
C GLY A 120 6.01 0.94 15.25
N ARG A 121 5.52 0.64 14.04
CA ARG A 121 4.19 0.04 13.79
C ARG A 121 4.27 -1.42 13.33
N MET A 122 5.36 -2.13 13.63
CA MET A 122 5.53 -3.57 13.34
C MET A 122 5.64 -4.40 14.60
#